data_cce3240b8bc708ded2055d9b04dfa0ef
#
_entry.id   cce3240b8bc708ded2055d9b04dfa0ef
#
_cell.length_a   1.000
_cell.length_b   1.000
_cell.length_c   1.000
_cell.angle_alpha   90.00
_cell.angle_beta   90.00
_cell.angle_gamma   90.00
#
_symmetry.space_group_name_H-M   'P 1'
#
loop_
_entity.id
_entity.type
_entity.pdbx_description
1 polymer ?
#
loop_
_entity_poly.entity_id
_entity_poly.type
_entity_poly.pdbx_seq_one_letter_code
_entity_poly.pdbx_strand_id
1 'polypeptide(L)'
;MGSPHLQPCPGARTGFVFICPGRFEASRGYPCAAGTGANLARVLLALHERLPAFFPSPARDKYVITNSWDKVEYPALTQRSVPTLDEVLGAANLERLAAEIGRLDAVVACGAHAHAAVRALADRGSIQARLAFGRHLSQRAVNMIPGASDTPGRIGVWCDGVVAQLLQQG
;
A
#
# COMPACT_ATOMS: atom_id res chain seq x y z
N MET A 1 -19.75 -9.60 -2.95
CA MET A 1 -19.39 -8.18 -3.13
C MET A 1 -17.98 -7.98 -2.58
N GLY A 2 -17.12 -7.30 -3.32
CA GLY A 2 -15.76 -7.03 -2.85
C GLY A 2 -15.72 -5.98 -1.74
N SER A 3 -14.57 -5.86 -1.08
CA SER A 3 -14.35 -4.83 -0.04
C SER A 3 -13.57 -3.65 -0.62
N PRO A 4 -14.02 -2.40 -0.44
CA PRO A 4 -13.30 -1.24 -0.93
C PRO A 4 -11.91 -1.06 -0.30
N HIS A 5 -11.68 -1.60 0.89
CA HIS A 5 -10.41 -1.46 1.60
C HIS A 5 -9.47 -2.67 1.46
N LEU A 6 -9.97 -3.84 1.08
CA LEU A 6 -9.20 -5.08 1.11
C LEU A 6 -9.39 -5.92 -0.14
N GLN A 7 -8.29 -6.27 -0.78
CA GLN A 7 -8.16 -7.36 -1.73
C GLN A 7 -7.35 -8.47 -1.04
N PRO A 8 -7.99 -9.54 -0.55
CA PRO A 8 -7.27 -10.66 0.03
C PRO A 8 -6.61 -11.49 -1.08
N CYS A 9 -5.51 -12.13 -0.76
CA CYS A 9 -4.87 -13.10 -1.63
C CYS A 9 -4.32 -14.25 -0.76
N PRO A 10 -5.06 -15.34 -0.60
CA PRO A 10 -4.60 -16.51 0.16
C PRO A 10 -3.29 -17.05 -0.43
N GLY A 11 -2.29 -17.24 0.43
CA GLY A 11 -0.97 -17.69 0.03
C GLY A 11 -0.03 -16.61 -0.52
N ALA A 12 -0.46 -15.36 -0.64
CA ALA A 12 0.45 -14.26 -0.96
C ALA A 12 1.51 -14.09 0.12
N ARG A 13 2.74 -13.78 -0.31
CA ARG A 13 3.86 -13.51 0.58
C ARG A 13 4.18 -12.02 0.69
N THR A 14 3.64 -11.22 -0.21
CA THR A 14 3.85 -9.76 -0.28
C THR A 14 2.52 -9.03 -0.35
N GLY A 15 2.46 -7.87 0.30
CA GLY A 15 1.28 -7.02 0.26
C GLY A 15 1.62 -5.53 0.26
N PHE A 16 0.60 -4.74 -0.05
CA PHE A 16 0.64 -3.29 -0.11
C PHE A 16 -0.38 -2.71 0.86
N VAL A 17 0.02 -1.68 1.60
CA VAL A 17 -0.85 -0.94 2.51
C VAL A 17 -0.95 0.51 2.03
N PHE A 18 -2.15 0.95 1.69
CA PHE A 18 -2.46 2.33 1.31
C PHE A 18 -3.10 3.09 2.48
N ILE A 19 -3.59 4.29 2.26
CA ILE A 19 -4.11 5.17 3.33
C ILE A 19 -5.54 4.76 3.72
N CYS A 20 -6.49 4.98 2.84
CA CYS A 20 -7.92 4.67 3.03
C CYS A 20 -8.60 4.54 1.66
N PRO A 21 -9.72 3.82 1.57
CA PRO A 21 -10.51 3.80 0.36
C PRO A 21 -11.23 5.14 0.15
N GLY A 22 -11.28 5.58 -1.09
CA GLY A 22 -11.98 6.80 -1.51
C GLY A 22 -13.29 6.49 -2.24
N ARG A 23 -13.82 7.50 -2.94
CA ARG A 23 -15.09 7.40 -3.68
C ARG A 23 -15.08 6.31 -4.75
N PHE A 24 -14.00 6.15 -5.48
CA PHE A 24 -13.91 5.16 -6.55
C PHE A 24 -13.83 3.74 -6.02
N GLU A 25 -13.12 3.54 -4.92
CA GLU A 25 -13.05 2.26 -4.21
C GLU A 25 -14.42 1.87 -3.66
N ALA A 26 -15.14 2.82 -3.06
CA ALA A 26 -16.51 2.60 -2.59
C ALA A 26 -17.46 2.19 -3.73
N SER A 27 -17.34 2.85 -4.89
CA SER A 27 -18.18 2.57 -6.05
C SER A 27 -17.86 1.23 -6.72
N ARG A 28 -16.58 0.84 -6.76
CA ARG A 28 -16.13 -0.35 -7.49
C ARG A 28 -15.96 -1.59 -6.61
N GLY A 29 -15.90 -1.42 -5.29
CA GLY A 29 -15.81 -2.51 -4.32
C GLY A 29 -14.46 -3.21 -4.24
N TYR A 30 -13.37 -2.52 -4.58
CA TYR A 30 -12.00 -3.02 -4.41
C TYR A 30 -11.00 -1.87 -4.22
N PRO A 31 -9.86 -2.09 -3.50
CA PRO A 31 -8.87 -1.06 -3.24
C PRO A 31 -8.11 -0.63 -4.52
N CYS A 32 -7.60 0.58 -4.53
CA CYS A 32 -6.84 1.14 -5.66
C CYS A 32 -7.61 1.04 -6.98
N ALA A 33 -8.81 1.60 -7.02
CA ALA A 33 -9.77 1.41 -8.12
C ALA A 33 -9.67 2.45 -9.25
N ALA A 34 -8.82 3.47 -9.11
CA ALA A 34 -8.68 4.56 -10.08
C ALA A 34 -7.21 4.84 -10.44
N GLY A 35 -6.79 6.11 -10.45
CA GLY A 35 -5.43 6.51 -10.82
C GLY A 35 -4.32 5.86 -9.98
N THR A 36 -4.59 5.63 -8.69
CA THR A 36 -3.69 4.87 -7.82
C THR A 36 -3.50 3.44 -8.34
N GLY A 37 -4.56 2.80 -8.80
CA GLY A 37 -4.49 1.46 -9.39
C GLY A 37 -3.70 1.40 -10.69
N ALA A 38 -3.82 2.43 -11.55
CA ALA A 38 -3.02 2.52 -12.75
C ALA A 38 -1.52 2.63 -12.45
N ASN A 39 -1.15 3.44 -11.45
CA ASN A 39 0.24 3.54 -11.00
C ASN A 39 0.71 2.27 -10.29
N LEU A 40 -0.14 1.61 -9.50
CA LEU A 40 0.18 0.31 -8.90
C LEU A 40 0.49 -0.75 -9.97
N ALA A 41 -0.25 -0.78 -11.09
CA ALA A 41 0.04 -1.69 -12.18
C ALA A 41 1.45 -1.46 -12.78
N ARG A 42 1.85 -0.20 -12.96
CA ARG A 42 3.21 0.16 -13.41
C ARG A 42 4.27 -0.25 -12.38
N VAL A 43 3.99 -0.01 -11.10
CA VAL A 43 4.86 -0.40 -9.99
C VAL A 43 5.06 -1.91 -9.95
N LEU A 44 3.99 -2.69 -10.04
CA LEU A 44 4.06 -4.15 -10.00
C LEU A 44 4.88 -4.73 -11.15
N LEU A 45 4.73 -4.20 -12.35
CA LEU A 45 5.57 -4.60 -13.49
C LEU A 45 7.05 -4.31 -13.22
N ALA A 46 7.36 -3.09 -12.77
CA ALA A 46 8.73 -2.67 -12.50
C ALA A 46 9.37 -3.42 -11.32
N LEU A 47 8.61 -3.71 -10.26
CA LEU A 47 9.09 -4.50 -9.12
C LEU A 47 9.28 -5.97 -9.47
N HIS A 48 8.40 -6.55 -10.29
CA HIS A 48 8.55 -7.91 -10.80
C HIS A 48 9.85 -8.07 -11.59
N GLU A 49 10.19 -7.10 -12.44
CA GLU A 49 11.44 -7.11 -13.19
C GLU A 49 12.69 -6.98 -12.30
N ARG A 50 12.62 -6.17 -11.23
CA ARG A 50 13.76 -5.86 -10.35
C ARG A 50 13.97 -6.87 -9.23
N LEU A 51 12.90 -7.39 -8.65
CA LEU A 51 12.97 -8.23 -7.45
C LEU A 51 11.87 -9.32 -7.47
N PRO A 52 11.95 -10.28 -8.43
CA PRO A 52 10.92 -11.32 -8.60
C PRO A 52 10.76 -12.23 -7.38
N ALA A 53 11.77 -12.32 -6.51
CA ALA A 53 11.68 -13.11 -5.28
C ALA A 53 10.58 -12.62 -4.33
N PHE A 54 10.33 -11.31 -4.26
CA PHE A 54 9.23 -10.71 -3.48
C PHE A 54 8.03 -10.35 -4.35
N PHE A 55 8.24 -10.11 -5.63
CA PHE A 55 7.20 -9.72 -6.58
C PHE A 55 7.09 -10.72 -7.72
N PRO A 56 6.49 -11.90 -7.47
CA PRO A 56 6.52 -13.02 -8.42
C PRO A 56 5.70 -12.81 -9.69
N SER A 57 4.88 -11.77 -9.76
CA SER A 57 4.00 -11.48 -10.89
C SER A 57 3.75 -9.98 -11.03
N PRO A 58 3.53 -9.45 -12.25
CA PRO A 58 3.01 -8.10 -12.44
C PRO A 58 1.49 -7.97 -12.20
N ALA A 59 0.79 -9.08 -12.00
CA ALA A 59 -0.66 -9.09 -11.80
C ALA A 59 -1.01 -8.79 -10.34
N ARG A 60 -1.89 -7.81 -10.12
CA ARG A 60 -2.28 -7.35 -8.79
C ARG A 60 -2.98 -8.41 -7.92
N ASP A 61 -3.66 -9.37 -8.54
CA ASP A 61 -4.37 -10.46 -7.86
C ASP A 61 -3.45 -11.46 -7.14
N LYS A 62 -2.14 -11.31 -7.29
CA LYS A 62 -1.12 -12.11 -6.59
C LYS A 62 -0.64 -11.50 -5.27
N TYR A 63 -1.22 -10.38 -4.86
CA TYR A 63 -0.82 -9.62 -3.67
C TYR A 63 -2.00 -9.34 -2.76
N VAL A 64 -1.74 -9.25 -1.45
CA VAL A 64 -2.68 -8.59 -0.55
C VAL A 64 -2.59 -7.08 -0.78
N ILE A 65 -3.73 -6.44 -1.01
CA ILE A 65 -3.81 -4.98 -1.11
C ILE A 65 -4.82 -4.52 -0.06
N THR A 66 -4.37 -3.70 0.88
CA THR A 66 -5.23 -3.20 1.94
C THR A 66 -4.96 -1.71 2.22
N ASN A 67 -5.67 -1.17 3.19
CA ASN A 67 -5.55 0.21 3.62
C ASN A 67 -5.28 0.28 5.13
N SER A 68 -4.50 1.26 5.56
CA SER A 68 -4.26 1.55 6.98
C SER A 68 -5.53 1.95 7.73
N TRP A 69 -6.56 2.38 7.02
CA TRP A 69 -7.91 2.67 7.50
C TRP A 69 -8.94 2.00 6.60
N ASP A 70 -9.91 1.29 7.18
CA ASP A 70 -10.87 0.45 6.43
C ASP A 70 -12.12 1.20 5.97
N LYS A 71 -12.36 2.41 6.51
CA LYS A 71 -13.54 3.18 6.18
C LYS A 71 -13.29 4.11 4.99
N VAL A 72 -14.34 4.28 4.21
CA VAL A 72 -14.33 5.15 3.03
C VAL A 72 -14.28 6.62 3.45
N GLU A 73 -13.32 7.37 2.92
CA GLU A 73 -13.14 8.79 3.19
C GLU A 73 -13.11 9.58 1.87
N TYR A 74 -14.01 10.53 1.72
CA TYR A 74 -13.96 11.57 0.68
C TYR A 74 -14.82 12.78 1.08
N PRO A 75 -14.52 14.00 0.60
CA PRO A 75 -15.11 15.24 1.13
C PRO A 75 -16.64 15.26 1.14
N ALA A 76 -17.32 14.72 0.12
CA ALA A 76 -18.76 14.70 0.06
C ALA A 76 -19.42 13.74 1.06
N LEU A 77 -18.70 12.74 1.55
CA LEU A 77 -19.20 11.75 2.51
C LEU A 77 -18.84 12.12 3.96
N THR A 78 -17.58 12.43 4.21
CA THR A 78 -17.00 12.56 5.56
C THR A 78 -16.40 13.93 5.83
N GLN A 79 -16.52 14.88 4.89
CA GLN A 79 -15.94 16.23 4.93
C GLN A 79 -14.40 16.25 5.03
N ARG A 80 -13.75 15.11 4.75
CA ARG A 80 -12.30 14.95 4.76
C ARG A 80 -11.87 13.94 3.70
N SER A 81 -10.59 13.93 3.36
CA SER A 81 -10.02 13.02 2.35
C SER A 81 -9.24 11.85 2.96
N VAL A 82 -8.88 11.96 4.23
CA VAL A 82 -8.09 10.96 4.97
C VAL A 82 -8.53 10.92 6.44
N PRO A 83 -8.34 9.77 7.13
CA PRO A 83 -8.56 9.67 8.57
C PRO A 83 -7.56 10.52 9.36
N THR A 84 -7.81 10.70 10.65
CA THR A 84 -6.78 11.21 11.57
C THR A 84 -5.76 10.12 11.87
N LEU A 85 -4.58 10.53 12.31
CA LEU A 85 -3.54 9.58 12.69
C LEU A 85 -3.95 8.76 13.92
N ASP A 86 -4.65 9.36 14.90
CA ASP A 86 -5.17 8.68 16.09
C ASP A 86 -6.17 7.58 15.74
N GLU A 87 -7.04 7.80 14.74
CA GLU A 87 -7.96 6.77 14.26
C GLU A 87 -7.19 5.59 13.63
N VAL A 88 -6.20 5.90 12.80
CA VAL A 88 -5.36 4.87 12.15
C VAL A 88 -4.58 4.05 13.18
N LEU A 89 -4.05 4.68 14.22
CA LEU A 89 -3.27 4.06 15.27
C LEU A 89 -4.14 3.46 16.41
N GLY A 90 -5.45 3.58 16.32
CA GLY A 90 -6.38 2.98 17.28
C GLY A 90 -6.22 1.46 17.37
N ALA A 91 -6.30 0.89 18.59
CA ALA A 91 -6.01 -0.52 18.85
C ALA A 91 -6.80 -1.47 17.95
N ALA A 92 -8.12 -1.29 17.86
CA ALA A 92 -8.99 -2.15 17.04
C ALA A 92 -8.62 -2.09 15.56
N ASN A 93 -8.26 -0.91 15.05
CA ASN A 93 -7.82 -0.78 13.64
C ASN A 93 -6.48 -1.45 13.39
N LEU A 94 -5.52 -1.31 14.31
CA LEU A 94 -4.23 -1.99 14.21
C LEU A 94 -4.36 -3.52 14.31
N GLU A 95 -5.25 -4.04 15.17
CA GLU A 95 -5.55 -5.48 15.24
C GLU A 95 -6.13 -6.00 13.92
N ARG A 96 -7.08 -5.27 13.31
CA ARG A 96 -7.61 -5.58 11.98
C ARG A 96 -6.48 -5.63 10.94
N LEU A 97 -5.67 -4.58 10.87
CA LEU A 97 -4.58 -4.50 9.89
C LEU A 97 -3.56 -5.63 10.10
N ALA A 98 -3.21 -5.93 11.37
CA ALA A 98 -2.33 -7.06 11.70
C ALA A 98 -2.90 -8.40 11.22
N ALA A 99 -4.20 -8.62 11.34
CA ALA A 99 -4.86 -9.84 10.83
C ALA A 99 -4.76 -9.95 9.30
N GLU A 100 -4.79 -8.83 8.59
CA GLU A 100 -4.73 -8.79 7.12
C GLU A 100 -3.31 -9.00 6.57
N ILE A 101 -2.27 -8.50 7.26
CA ILE A 101 -0.88 -8.50 6.75
C ILE A 101 0.11 -9.31 7.58
N GLY A 102 -0.30 -9.83 8.75
CA GLY A 102 0.63 -10.44 9.72
C GLY A 102 1.34 -11.71 9.26
N ARG A 103 0.86 -12.35 8.19
CA ARG A 103 1.47 -13.56 7.61
C ARG A 103 2.38 -13.29 6.40
N LEU A 104 2.52 -12.03 6.00
CA LEU A 104 3.32 -11.64 4.85
C LEU A 104 4.82 -11.64 5.19
N ASP A 105 5.65 -11.96 4.21
CA ASP A 105 7.11 -11.86 4.31
C ASP A 105 7.61 -10.46 3.98
N ALA A 106 6.87 -9.73 3.16
CA ALA A 106 7.17 -8.35 2.80
C ALA A 106 5.90 -7.47 2.75
N VAL A 107 6.01 -6.26 3.27
CA VAL A 107 4.93 -5.26 3.25
C VAL A 107 5.48 -3.94 2.71
N VAL A 108 4.81 -3.40 1.71
CA VAL A 108 5.09 -2.09 1.15
C VAL A 108 4.03 -1.10 1.62
N ALA A 109 4.42 -0.15 2.45
CA ALA A 109 3.53 0.89 2.96
C ALA A 109 3.60 2.15 2.08
N CYS A 110 2.45 2.62 1.60
CA CYS A 110 2.31 3.68 0.62
C CYS A 110 1.63 4.92 1.23
N GLY A 111 2.41 5.91 1.60
CA GLY A 111 1.96 7.18 2.18
C GLY A 111 2.00 7.23 3.71
N ALA A 112 1.93 8.44 4.28
CA ALA A 112 2.27 8.71 5.67
C ALA A 112 1.44 7.92 6.70
N HIS A 113 0.13 7.79 6.50
CA HIS A 113 -0.74 7.02 7.41
C HIS A 113 -0.43 5.53 7.38
N ALA A 114 -0.18 4.97 6.18
CA ALA A 114 0.24 3.59 6.02
C ALA A 114 1.61 3.35 6.68
N HIS A 115 2.57 4.29 6.53
CA HIS A 115 3.86 4.23 7.21
C HIS A 115 3.69 4.15 8.73
N ALA A 116 2.88 5.03 9.31
CA ALA A 116 2.66 5.07 10.75
C ALA A 116 2.03 3.77 11.28
N ALA A 117 1.00 3.25 10.61
CA ALA A 117 0.33 2.03 11.00
C ALA A 117 1.27 0.80 10.94
N VAL A 118 1.98 0.64 9.82
CA VAL A 118 2.88 -0.51 9.62
C VAL A 118 4.06 -0.46 10.61
N ARG A 119 4.63 0.73 10.86
CA ARG A 119 5.67 0.89 11.89
C ARG A 119 5.16 0.54 13.28
N ALA A 120 3.98 1.02 13.65
CA ALA A 120 3.39 0.70 14.95
C ALA A 120 3.17 -0.81 15.13
N LEU A 121 2.78 -1.53 14.09
CA LEU A 121 2.65 -2.99 14.14
C LEU A 121 4.00 -3.69 14.25
N ALA A 122 5.02 -3.24 13.55
CA ALA A 122 6.37 -3.77 13.64
C ALA A 122 6.98 -3.56 15.03
N ASP A 123 6.86 -2.34 15.58
CA ASP A 123 7.37 -1.98 16.91
C ASP A 123 6.73 -2.79 18.03
N ARG A 124 5.47 -3.21 17.85
CA ARG A 124 4.75 -4.10 18.78
C ARG A 124 5.07 -5.58 18.58
N GLY A 125 5.84 -5.93 17.54
CA GLY A 125 6.09 -7.31 17.17
C GLY A 125 4.87 -8.04 16.57
N SER A 126 3.84 -7.31 16.15
CA SER A 126 2.62 -7.87 15.55
C SER A 126 2.81 -8.35 14.13
N ILE A 127 3.84 -7.88 13.45
CA ILE A 127 4.27 -8.31 12.12
C ILE A 127 5.78 -8.50 12.11
N GLN A 128 6.27 -9.45 11.30
CA GLN A 128 7.71 -9.74 11.16
C GLN A 128 8.16 -9.65 9.70
N ALA A 129 7.36 -9.05 8.84
CA ALA A 129 7.67 -8.84 7.44
C ALA A 129 8.87 -7.91 7.26
N ARG A 130 9.59 -8.06 6.14
CA ARG A 130 10.46 -6.99 5.64
C ARG A 130 9.59 -5.81 5.22
N LEU A 131 10.01 -4.60 5.54
CA LEU A 131 9.22 -3.41 5.33
C LEU A 131 9.87 -2.48 4.30
N ALA A 132 9.08 -1.97 3.40
CA ALA A 132 9.46 -0.87 2.55
C ALA A 132 8.42 0.25 2.64
N PHE A 133 8.89 1.49 2.59
CA PHE A 133 8.08 2.69 2.74
C PHE A 133 8.24 3.56 1.50
N GLY A 134 7.13 3.83 0.82
CA GLY A 134 7.09 4.66 -0.36
C GLY A 134 6.05 5.76 -0.26
N ARG A 135 6.13 6.74 -1.15
CA ARG A 135 5.06 7.74 -1.32
C ARG A 135 3.77 7.06 -1.76
N HIS A 136 2.63 7.67 -1.47
CA HIS A 136 1.35 7.25 -2.03
C HIS A 136 1.41 7.22 -3.56
N LEU A 137 0.69 6.29 -4.19
CA LEU A 137 0.72 6.11 -5.65
C LEU A 137 -0.37 6.89 -6.40
N SER A 138 -1.02 7.88 -5.75
CA SER A 138 -1.84 8.83 -6.49
C SER A 138 -0.99 9.59 -7.50
N GLN A 139 -1.58 10.03 -8.62
CA GLN A 139 -0.83 10.76 -9.65
C GLN A 139 -0.17 12.02 -9.10
N ARG A 140 -0.86 12.73 -8.19
CA ARG A 140 -0.28 13.90 -7.50
C ARG A 140 1.00 13.54 -6.72
N ALA A 141 0.97 12.46 -5.95
CA ALA A 141 2.13 12.04 -5.16
C ALA A 141 3.28 11.55 -6.06
N VAL A 142 2.98 10.83 -7.13
CA VAL A 142 3.96 10.38 -8.12
C VAL A 142 4.62 11.58 -8.81
N ASN A 143 3.85 12.60 -9.17
CA ASN A 143 4.38 13.81 -9.80
C ASN A 143 5.38 14.59 -8.91
N MET A 144 5.36 14.34 -7.60
CA MET A 144 6.28 14.96 -6.65
C MET A 144 7.54 14.12 -6.36
N ILE A 145 7.71 12.97 -6.99
CA ILE A 145 8.93 12.16 -6.83
C ILE A 145 10.08 12.85 -7.58
N PRO A 146 11.18 13.20 -6.88
CA PRO A 146 12.34 13.81 -7.50
C PRO A 146 13.16 12.80 -8.31
N GLY A 147 14.07 13.28 -9.16
CA GLY A 147 15.02 12.44 -9.89
C GLY A 147 14.55 11.97 -11.26
N ALA A 148 13.32 12.33 -11.67
CA ALA A 148 12.80 12.05 -13.00
C ALA A 148 11.78 13.11 -13.42
N SER A 149 11.56 13.26 -14.72
CA SER A 149 10.66 14.27 -15.31
C SER A 149 9.29 13.72 -15.73
N ASP A 150 9.19 12.42 -15.97
CA ASP A 150 7.97 11.75 -16.42
C ASP A 150 7.49 10.67 -15.44
N THR A 151 6.27 10.19 -15.64
CA THR A 151 5.67 9.17 -14.77
C THR A 151 6.45 7.86 -14.78
N PRO A 152 6.85 7.27 -15.92
CA PRO A 152 7.64 6.04 -15.91
C PRO A 152 8.96 6.17 -15.14
N GLY A 153 9.69 7.25 -15.33
CA GLY A 153 10.93 7.52 -14.61
C GLY A 153 10.72 7.66 -13.10
N ARG A 154 9.67 8.38 -12.68
CA ARG A 154 9.31 8.53 -11.26
C ARG A 154 8.90 7.21 -10.62
N ILE A 155 8.16 6.37 -11.32
CA ILE A 155 7.84 5.01 -10.87
C ILE A 155 9.12 4.18 -10.73
N GLY A 156 10.08 4.31 -11.67
CA GLY A 156 11.40 3.67 -11.56
C GLY A 156 12.14 4.07 -10.30
N VAL A 157 12.25 5.36 -10.01
CA VAL A 157 12.87 5.89 -8.77
C VAL A 157 12.17 5.35 -7.52
N TRP A 158 10.84 5.33 -7.51
CA TRP A 158 10.05 4.79 -6.41
C TRP A 158 10.34 3.31 -6.18
N CYS A 159 10.37 2.50 -7.24
CA CYS A 159 10.65 1.07 -7.17
C CYS A 159 12.08 0.79 -6.70
N ASP A 160 13.07 1.54 -7.17
CA ASP A 160 14.47 1.40 -6.74
C ASP A 160 14.60 1.64 -5.23
N GLY A 161 13.86 2.62 -4.68
CA GLY A 161 13.82 2.87 -3.24
C GLY A 161 13.18 1.72 -2.45
N VAL A 162 12.12 1.11 -2.93
CA VAL A 162 11.48 -0.06 -2.30
C VAL A 162 12.40 -1.28 -2.34
N VAL A 163 13.00 -1.57 -3.49
CA VAL A 163 13.93 -2.69 -3.65
C VAL A 163 15.12 -2.55 -2.70
N ALA A 164 15.72 -1.36 -2.63
CA ALA A 164 16.85 -1.11 -1.73
C ALA A 164 16.49 -1.38 -0.27
N GLN A 165 15.32 -0.91 0.20
CA GLN A 165 14.86 -1.14 1.57
C GLN A 165 14.63 -2.62 1.87
N LEU A 166 14.01 -3.38 0.96
CA LEU A 166 13.75 -4.82 1.16
C LEU A 166 15.04 -5.64 1.19
N LEU A 167 16.04 -5.27 0.38
CA LEU A 167 17.33 -5.96 0.34
C LEU A 167 18.22 -5.67 1.56
N GLN A 168 18.09 -4.48 2.18
CA GLN A 168 18.90 -4.11 3.36
C GLN A 168 18.53 -4.87 4.64
N GLN A 169 17.38 -5.52 4.68
CA GLN A 169 16.87 -6.25 5.85
C GLN A 169 17.17 -7.75 5.80
N GLY A 170 18.17 -8.13 5.06
CA GLY A 170 18.61 -9.51 4.87
C GLY A 170 19.66 -9.97 5.87
#